data_ddb5c357c8babea1d0a1733d896e2b9e
#
_entry.id   ddb5c357c8babea1d0a1733d896e2b9e
#
_cell.length_a   1.000
_cell.length_b   1.000
_cell.length_c   1.000
_cell.angle_alpha   90.00
_cell.angle_beta   90.00
_cell.angle_gamma   90.00
#
_symmetry.space_group_name_H-M   'P 1'
#
loop_
_entity.id
_entity.type
_entity.pdbx_description
1 polymer ?
#
loop_
_entity_poly.entity_id
_entity_poly.type
_entity_poly.pdbx_seq_one_letter_code
_entity_poly.pdbx_strand_id
1 'polypeptide(L)'
;MSTHTYDTIIVGAGAAGCVLAARLTEDPSRSVLLIEAGRDYRTVESLPEDIRLGYATPSGMVARSHDWGYSARAGRNREPIIRGKVIGGSSAVNAQIYLWGLPYDFDRWVELGNPEWTWEKVEPYFRKIETDQDFTEGHGHTGPIGVRRYPKEDWLDLQSAFYQ
;
A
#
# COMPACT_ATOMS: atom_id res chain seq x y z
N MET A 1 -33.10 -15.31 12.80
CA MET A 1 -31.83 -14.67 12.32
C MET A 1 -30.98 -15.80 11.80
N SER A 2 -30.54 -15.77 10.55
CA SER A 2 -29.60 -16.77 10.05
C SER A 2 -28.20 -16.44 10.63
N THR A 3 -27.62 -17.35 11.33
CA THR A 3 -26.23 -17.25 11.81
C THR A 3 -25.32 -17.75 10.68
N HIS A 4 -24.50 -16.86 10.13
CA HIS A 4 -23.42 -17.24 9.21
C HIS A 4 -22.16 -17.50 10.05
N THR A 5 -21.52 -18.61 9.79
CA THR A 5 -20.20 -18.97 10.37
C THR A 5 -19.12 -18.87 9.28
N TYR A 6 -17.95 -18.40 9.66
CA TYR A 6 -16.78 -18.29 8.79
C TYR A 6 -15.58 -18.93 9.49
N ASP A 7 -14.70 -19.54 8.72
CA ASP A 7 -13.47 -20.14 9.25
C ASP A 7 -12.50 -19.07 9.73
N THR A 8 -12.51 -17.89 9.06
CA THR A 8 -11.64 -16.77 9.41
C THR A 8 -12.39 -15.46 9.29
N ILE A 9 -12.21 -14.58 10.27
CA ILE A 9 -12.69 -13.19 10.23
C ILE A 9 -11.48 -12.27 10.23
N ILE A 10 -11.39 -11.41 9.22
CA ILE A 10 -10.34 -10.39 9.09
C ILE A 10 -10.99 -9.03 9.34
N VAL A 11 -10.44 -8.26 10.29
CA VAL A 11 -10.93 -6.93 10.62
C VAL A 11 -9.97 -5.89 10.05
N GLY A 12 -10.47 -5.08 9.13
CA GLY A 12 -9.74 -4.07 8.38
C GLY A 12 -9.22 -4.55 7.03
N ALA A 13 -9.75 -3.97 5.96
CA ALA A 13 -9.32 -4.22 4.58
C ALA A 13 -8.19 -3.24 4.15
N GLY A 14 -7.21 -3.03 5.02
CA GLY A 14 -5.96 -2.34 4.67
C GLY A 14 -5.00 -3.25 3.90
N ALA A 15 -3.76 -2.80 3.68
CA ALA A 15 -2.74 -3.55 2.93
C ALA A 15 -2.57 -5.00 3.43
N ALA A 16 -2.49 -5.19 4.75
CA ALA A 16 -2.35 -6.53 5.34
C ALA A 16 -3.62 -7.37 5.20
N GLY A 17 -4.80 -6.79 5.51
CA GLY A 17 -6.07 -7.52 5.49
C GLY A 17 -6.47 -7.97 4.09
N CYS A 18 -6.26 -7.13 3.07
CA CYS A 18 -6.50 -7.50 1.67
C CYS A 18 -5.61 -8.68 1.24
N VAL A 19 -4.33 -8.67 1.60
CA VAL A 19 -3.41 -9.77 1.28
C VAL A 19 -3.81 -11.05 1.99
N LEU A 20 -4.14 -10.97 3.28
CA LEU A 20 -4.61 -12.15 4.04
C LEU A 20 -5.89 -12.72 3.44
N ALA A 21 -6.88 -11.86 3.12
CA ALA A 21 -8.12 -12.31 2.51
C ALA A 21 -7.86 -13.04 1.17
N ALA A 22 -7.05 -12.43 0.30
CA ALA A 22 -6.71 -13.01 -1.00
C ALA A 22 -5.98 -14.35 -0.85
N ARG A 23 -5.01 -14.45 0.05
CA ARG A 23 -4.22 -15.69 0.24
C ARG A 23 -5.00 -16.80 0.93
N LEU A 24 -5.81 -16.49 1.92
CA LEU A 24 -6.59 -17.51 2.62
C LEU A 24 -7.73 -18.08 1.76
N THR A 25 -8.26 -17.30 0.82
CA THR A 25 -9.30 -17.76 -0.12
C THR A 25 -8.75 -18.48 -1.35
N GLU A 26 -7.43 -18.65 -1.49
CA GLU A 26 -6.83 -19.57 -2.46
C GLU A 26 -7.24 -21.03 -2.18
N ASP A 27 -7.54 -21.36 -0.92
CA ASP A 27 -8.17 -22.63 -0.53
C ASP A 27 -9.70 -22.47 -0.66
N PRO A 28 -10.35 -23.10 -1.66
CA PRO A 28 -11.79 -22.96 -1.89
C PRO A 28 -12.66 -23.56 -0.79
N SER A 29 -12.09 -24.38 0.09
CA SER A 29 -12.80 -24.94 1.25
C SER A 29 -12.87 -23.97 2.43
N ARG A 30 -12.11 -22.87 2.39
CA ARG A 30 -12.02 -21.88 3.48
C ARG A 30 -12.92 -20.69 3.22
N SER A 31 -13.82 -20.44 4.17
CA SER A 31 -14.65 -19.25 4.18
C SER A 31 -14.02 -18.10 4.96
N VAL A 32 -13.91 -16.93 4.32
CA VAL A 32 -13.30 -15.74 4.92
C VAL A 32 -14.28 -14.58 4.92
N LEU A 33 -14.48 -13.95 6.07
CA LEU A 33 -15.21 -12.69 6.20
C LEU A 33 -14.21 -11.55 6.36
N LEU A 34 -14.18 -10.62 5.42
CA LEU A 34 -13.41 -9.37 5.52
C LEU A 34 -14.34 -8.22 5.92
N ILE A 35 -14.04 -7.55 7.03
CA ILE A 35 -14.82 -6.43 7.57
C ILE A 35 -14.01 -5.15 7.42
N GLU A 36 -14.60 -4.14 6.78
CA GLU A 36 -14.01 -2.80 6.63
C GLU A 36 -15.00 -1.72 7.07
N ALA A 37 -14.50 -0.68 7.73
CA ALA A 37 -15.28 0.44 8.22
C ALA A 37 -15.53 1.52 7.15
N GLY A 38 -14.64 1.58 6.16
CA GLY A 38 -14.67 2.53 5.05
C GLY A 38 -15.45 2.02 3.85
N ARG A 39 -15.47 2.83 2.79
CA ARG A 39 -16.17 2.52 1.54
C ARG A 39 -15.41 1.51 0.70
N ASP A 40 -16.18 0.72 -0.05
CA ASP A 40 -15.72 -0.09 -1.17
C ASP A 40 -16.07 0.63 -2.49
N TYR A 41 -15.05 0.88 -3.31
CA TYR A 41 -15.17 1.40 -4.66
C TYR A 41 -14.80 0.28 -5.64
N ARG A 42 -15.82 -0.33 -6.26
CA ARG A 42 -15.66 -1.57 -7.03
C ARG A 42 -14.97 -1.38 -8.37
N THR A 43 -14.92 -0.17 -8.88
CA THR A 43 -14.27 0.15 -10.17
C THR A 43 -13.40 1.39 -10.04
N VAL A 44 -12.39 1.51 -10.90
CA VAL A 44 -11.49 2.67 -10.93
C VAL A 44 -12.26 3.97 -11.19
N GLU A 45 -13.30 3.92 -12.03
CA GLU A 45 -14.14 5.07 -12.38
C GLU A 45 -14.98 5.57 -11.19
N SER A 46 -15.30 4.68 -10.25
CA SER A 46 -16.04 5.04 -9.04
C SER A 46 -15.17 5.63 -7.94
N LEU A 47 -13.84 5.53 -8.07
CA LEU A 47 -12.90 6.12 -7.11
C LEU A 47 -13.00 7.64 -7.12
N PRO A 48 -13.04 8.30 -5.95
CA PRO A 48 -12.83 9.74 -5.86
C PRO A 48 -11.50 10.16 -6.48
N GLU A 49 -11.46 11.35 -7.03
CA GLU A 49 -10.30 11.86 -7.77
C GLU A 49 -9.04 11.92 -6.89
N ASP A 50 -9.19 12.33 -5.62
CA ASP A 50 -8.09 12.41 -4.67
C ASP A 50 -7.49 11.04 -4.30
N ILE A 51 -8.27 9.96 -4.35
CA ILE A 51 -7.76 8.58 -4.22
C ILE A 51 -7.14 8.11 -5.54
N ARG A 52 -7.84 8.35 -6.65
CA ARG A 52 -7.41 7.86 -7.97
C ARG A 52 -6.11 8.50 -8.43
N LEU A 53 -5.92 9.80 -8.18
CA LEU A 53 -4.76 10.56 -8.61
C LEU A 53 -3.73 10.83 -7.51
N GLY A 54 -4.06 10.54 -6.24
CA GLY A 54 -3.19 10.57 -5.06
C GLY A 54 -2.41 11.87 -4.85
N TYR A 55 -1.46 12.13 -5.73
CA TYR A 55 -0.51 13.25 -5.68
C TYR A 55 -1.05 14.59 -6.22
N ALA A 56 -2.19 14.58 -6.91
CA ALA A 56 -2.68 15.75 -7.68
C ALA A 56 -3.69 16.60 -6.92
N THR A 57 -3.80 16.46 -5.60
CA THR A 57 -4.76 17.26 -4.84
C THR A 57 -4.16 18.59 -4.40
N PRO A 58 -4.92 19.69 -4.48
CA PRO A 58 -4.48 21.01 -3.98
C PRO A 58 -4.12 21.01 -2.48
N SER A 59 -4.58 20.03 -1.72
CA SER A 59 -4.39 19.89 -0.28
C SER A 59 -3.14 19.10 0.13
N GLY A 60 -2.34 18.62 -0.81
CA GLY A 60 -1.11 17.88 -0.53
C GLY A 60 -1.10 16.47 -1.11
N MET A 61 -0.02 15.73 -0.86
CA MET A 61 0.26 14.41 -1.42
C MET A 61 -0.55 13.26 -0.82
N VAL A 62 -1.55 13.52 0.00
CA VAL A 62 -2.32 12.47 0.69
C VAL A 62 -3.81 12.77 0.61
N ALA A 63 -4.58 11.80 0.12
CA ALA A 63 -6.04 11.91 0.07
C ALA A 63 -6.62 11.96 1.50
N ARG A 64 -7.37 13.02 1.81
CA ARG A 64 -7.98 13.23 3.13
C ARG A 64 -9.46 12.93 3.19
N SER A 65 -10.09 12.69 2.05
CA SER A 65 -11.54 12.42 1.97
C SER A 65 -11.96 11.16 2.73
N HIS A 66 -11.01 10.25 2.96
CA HIS A 66 -11.23 8.94 3.59
C HIS A 66 -10.28 8.73 4.77
N ASP A 67 -10.16 9.72 5.64
CA ASP A 67 -9.32 9.67 6.82
C ASP A 67 -10.13 9.31 8.08
N TRP A 68 -9.50 8.56 9.00
CA TRP A 68 -10.08 8.30 10.33
C TRP A 68 -10.13 9.53 11.24
N GLY A 69 -9.41 10.61 10.90
CA GLY A 69 -9.33 11.83 11.69
C GLY A 69 -8.50 11.70 12.97
N TYR A 70 -7.53 10.80 13.01
CA TYR A 70 -6.65 10.68 14.16
C TYR A 70 -5.67 11.85 14.27
N SER A 71 -5.29 12.18 15.50
CA SER A 71 -4.24 13.15 15.78
C SER A 71 -3.37 12.69 16.94
N ALA A 72 -2.09 12.99 16.90
CA ALA A 72 -1.16 12.78 18.01
C ALA A 72 -0.62 14.10 18.54
N ARG A 73 -0.14 14.05 19.79
CA ARG A 73 0.54 15.19 20.39
C ARG A 73 2.01 15.19 19.97
N ALA A 74 2.45 16.26 19.33
CA ALA A 74 3.84 16.50 18.97
C ALA A 74 4.33 17.75 19.71
N GLY A 75 4.98 17.57 20.86
CA GLY A 75 5.35 18.66 21.74
C GLY A 75 4.13 19.42 22.27
N ARG A 76 4.01 20.72 21.91
CA ARG A 76 2.86 21.57 22.28
C ARG A 76 1.69 21.52 21.28
N ASN A 77 1.91 21.00 20.08
CA ASN A 77 0.94 20.96 19.01
C ASN A 77 0.22 19.59 18.93
N ARG A 78 -0.91 19.57 18.24
CA ARG A 78 -1.55 18.34 17.77
C ARG A 78 -1.35 18.27 16.26
N GLU A 79 -0.77 17.16 15.83
CA GLU A 79 -0.54 16.89 14.41
C GLU A 79 -1.49 15.79 13.92
N PRO A 80 -2.06 15.93 12.72
CA PRO A 80 -2.91 14.91 12.15
C PRO A 80 -2.10 13.64 11.84
N ILE A 81 -2.67 12.48 12.15
CA ILE A 81 -2.13 11.17 11.74
C ILE A 81 -3.10 10.58 10.74
N ILE A 82 -2.81 10.77 9.47
CA ILE A 82 -3.67 10.30 8.39
C ILE A 82 -3.62 8.78 8.30
N ARG A 83 -4.80 8.15 8.36
CA ARG A 83 -5.00 6.71 8.21
C ARG A 83 -6.25 6.46 7.39
N GLY A 84 -6.11 5.70 6.30
CA GLY A 84 -7.21 5.44 5.38
C GLY A 84 -8.37 4.67 6.00
N LYS A 85 -9.58 5.17 5.79
CA LYS A 85 -10.87 4.54 6.12
C LYS A 85 -11.60 4.21 4.82
N VAL A 86 -11.11 3.20 4.13
CA VAL A 86 -11.53 2.76 2.79
C VAL A 86 -10.91 1.40 2.52
N ILE A 87 -11.45 0.60 1.62
CA ILE A 87 -10.78 -0.62 1.14
C ILE A 87 -9.40 -0.25 0.56
N GLY A 88 -8.37 -0.98 0.96
CA GLY A 88 -6.96 -0.63 0.74
C GLY A 88 -6.34 0.13 1.93
N GLY A 89 -7.16 0.71 2.81
CA GLY A 89 -6.66 1.43 4.00
C GLY A 89 -5.72 2.58 3.65
N SER A 90 -4.63 2.69 4.39
CA SER A 90 -3.65 3.78 4.17
C SER A 90 -2.87 3.65 2.86
N SER A 91 -2.80 2.46 2.25
CA SER A 91 -2.20 2.32 0.92
C SER A 91 -3.08 2.91 -0.20
N ALA A 92 -4.39 3.06 0.02
CA ALA A 92 -5.28 3.72 -0.93
C ALA A 92 -5.26 5.24 -0.85
N VAL A 93 -4.80 5.82 0.27
CA VAL A 93 -4.82 7.29 0.50
C VAL A 93 -3.42 7.90 0.60
N ASN A 94 -2.36 7.14 0.41
CA ASN A 94 -0.98 7.61 0.45
C ASN A 94 -0.58 8.38 -0.82
N ALA A 95 0.67 8.76 -0.91
CA ALA A 95 1.21 9.49 -2.06
C ALA A 95 1.48 8.60 -3.30
N GLN A 96 1.13 7.32 -3.28
CA GLN A 96 1.33 6.35 -4.36
C GLN A 96 2.79 6.19 -4.79
N ILE A 97 3.72 6.42 -3.88
CA ILE A 97 5.15 6.20 -4.11
C ILE A 97 5.46 4.75 -3.74
N TYR A 98 5.98 3.99 -4.71
CA TYR A 98 6.40 2.61 -4.51
C TYR A 98 7.92 2.54 -4.30
N LEU A 99 8.33 2.03 -3.15
CA LEU A 99 9.74 1.89 -2.77
C LEU A 99 9.95 0.53 -2.12
N TRP A 100 11.07 -0.12 -2.43
CA TRP A 100 11.56 -1.26 -1.65
C TRP A 100 12.29 -0.78 -0.42
N GLY A 101 12.29 -1.59 0.65
CA GLY A 101 13.24 -1.43 1.74
C GLY A 101 14.66 -1.71 1.28
N LEU A 102 15.64 -1.12 1.93
CA LEU A 102 17.05 -1.38 1.61
C LEU A 102 17.53 -2.64 2.35
N PRO A 103 18.53 -3.38 1.82
CA PRO A 103 19.13 -4.51 2.52
C PRO A 103 19.53 -4.18 3.97
N TYR A 104 20.11 -3.01 4.19
CA TYR A 104 20.48 -2.51 5.51
C TYR A 104 19.31 -2.46 6.52
N ASP A 105 18.11 -2.12 6.08
CA ASP A 105 16.94 -2.07 6.96
C ASP A 105 16.58 -3.47 7.49
N PHE A 106 16.72 -4.48 6.64
CA PHE A 106 16.48 -5.88 6.99
C PHE A 106 17.58 -6.45 7.86
N ASP A 107 18.86 -6.11 7.59
CA ASP A 107 19.98 -6.47 8.47
C ASP A 107 19.73 -5.96 9.89
N ARG A 108 19.23 -4.72 9.99
CA ARG A 108 18.87 -4.15 11.29
C ARG A 108 17.72 -4.91 11.98
N TRP A 109 16.74 -5.42 11.24
CA TRP A 109 15.68 -6.24 11.81
C TRP A 109 16.21 -7.58 12.31
N VAL A 110 17.12 -8.19 11.59
CA VAL A 110 17.82 -9.43 12.03
C VAL A 110 18.56 -9.21 13.34
N GLU A 111 19.33 -8.12 13.46
CA GLU A 111 20.04 -7.74 14.70
C GLU A 111 19.08 -7.56 15.89
N LEU A 112 17.86 -7.08 15.62
CA LEU A 112 16.82 -6.90 16.65
C LEU A 112 16.08 -8.21 17.00
N GLY A 113 16.54 -9.35 16.52
CA GLY A 113 16.02 -10.67 16.88
C GLY A 113 14.98 -11.24 15.91
N ASN A 114 14.95 -10.78 14.66
CA ASN A 114 14.06 -11.27 13.62
C ASN A 114 14.83 -12.01 12.51
N PRO A 115 15.40 -13.20 12.77
CA PRO A 115 16.34 -13.87 11.83
C PRO A 115 15.69 -14.33 10.53
N GLU A 116 14.36 -14.37 10.48
CA GLU A 116 13.61 -14.74 9.26
C GLU A 116 13.45 -13.59 8.27
N TRP A 117 13.88 -12.37 8.63
CA TRP A 117 13.73 -11.16 7.83
C TRP A 117 15.04 -10.73 7.18
N THR A 118 15.88 -11.67 6.72
CA THR A 118 17.06 -11.30 5.92
C THR A 118 16.64 -10.80 4.54
N TRP A 119 17.47 -9.95 3.93
CA TRP A 119 17.20 -9.43 2.60
C TRP A 119 16.93 -10.55 1.57
N GLU A 120 17.75 -11.59 1.59
CA GLU A 120 17.64 -12.73 0.67
C GLU A 120 16.29 -13.46 0.79
N LYS A 121 15.71 -13.48 1.99
CA LYS A 121 14.38 -14.08 2.22
C LYS A 121 13.25 -13.15 1.82
N VAL A 122 13.41 -11.85 1.92
CA VAL A 122 12.35 -10.86 1.72
C VAL A 122 12.29 -10.35 0.28
N GLU A 123 13.44 -10.16 -0.37
CA GLU A 123 13.52 -9.64 -1.75
C GLU A 123 12.64 -10.40 -2.76
N PRO A 124 12.56 -11.75 -2.75
CA PRO A 124 11.69 -12.48 -3.66
C PRO A 124 10.21 -12.11 -3.55
N TYR A 125 9.76 -11.66 -2.37
CA TYR A 125 8.39 -11.22 -2.19
C TYR A 125 8.15 -9.82 -2.76
N PHE A 126 9.13 -8.92 -2.72
CA PHE A 126 9.04 -7.65 -3.43
C PHE A 126 8.88 -7.88 -4.93
N ARG A 127 9.70 -8.74 -5.54
CA ARG A 127 9.58 -9.11 -6.96
C ARG A 127 8.24 -9.77 -7.27
N LYS A 128 7.74 -10.62 -6.38
CA LYS A 128 6.48 -11.36 -6.57
C LYS A 128 5.26 -10.43 -6.64
N ILE A 129 5.28 -9.29 -5.95
CA ILE A 129 4.11 -8.40 -5.87
C ILE A 129 4.09 -7.32 -6.95
N GLU A 130 5.18 -7.07 -7.68
CA GLU A 130 5.28 -6.00 -8.66
C GLU A 130 5.31 -6.48 -10.11
N THR A 131 4.87 -5.60 -10.99
CA THR A 131 5.14 -5.62 -12.43
C THR A 131 5.81 -4.30 -12.78
N ASP A 132 7.14 -4.28 -12.85
CA ASP A 132 7.90 -3.11 -13.25
C ASP A 132 7.84 -2.98 -14.77
N GLN A 133 7.44 -1.80 -15.26
CA GLN A 133 7.25 -1.51 -16.68
C GLN A 133 8.50 -0.92 -17.34
N ASP A 134 9.47 -0.49 -16.54
CA ASP A 134 10.63 0.25 -17.02
C ASP A 134 11.93 -0.55 -16.91
N PHE A 135 12.09 -1.37 -15.87
CA PHE A 135 13.28 -2.17 -15.65
C PHE A 135 13.01 -3.67 -15.76
N THR A 136 13.92 -4.35 -16.46
CA THR A 136 13.84 -5.82 -16.66
C THR A 136 14.72 -6.60 -15.69
N GLU A 137 15.83 -6.01 -15.23
CA GLU A 137 16.73 -6.66 -14.29
C GLU A 137 16.47 -6.21 -12.85
N GLY A 138 16.54 -7.14 -11.93
CA GLY A 138 16.38 -6.86 -10.49
C GLY A 138 14.95 -6.65 -10.03
N HIS A 139 13.96 -6.61 -10.92
CA HIS A 139 12.55 -6.31 -10.64
C HIS A 139 11.61 -7.45 -10.99
N GLY A 140 10.37 -7.38 -10.49
CA GLY A 140 9.30 -8.34 -10.81
C GLY A 140 8.51 -7.92 -12.05
N HIS A 141 7.92 -8.91 -12.77
CA HIS A 141 7.24 -8.67 -14.05
C HIS A 141 5.84 -9.27 -14.13
N THR A 142 5.38 -9.93 -13.07
CA THR A 142 4.10 -10.69 -13.09
C THR A 142 3.24 -10.45 -11.86
N GLY A 143 3.67 -9.55 -10.97
CA GLY A 143 2.91 -9.24 -9.77
C GLY A 143 1.72 -8.31 -10.03
N PRO A 144 0.81 -8.20 -9.07
CA PRO A 144 -0.42 -7.43 -9.23
C PRO A 144 -0.22 -5.91 -9.18
N ILE A 145 0.93 -5.41 -8.71
CA ILE A 145 1.19 -3.97 -8.57
C ILE A 145 1.98 -3.49 -9.78
N GLY A 146 1.34 -2.71 -10.65
CA GLY A 146 2.01 -2.04 -11.76
C GLY A 146 2.88 -0.89 -11.24
N VAL A 147 4.19 -0.95 -11.54
CA VAL A 147 5.16 0.07 -11.16
C VAL A 147 5.74 0.69 -12.41
N ARG A 148 5.75 2.01 -12.47
CA ARG A 148 6.38 2.76 -13.56
C ARG A 148 6.98 4.06 -13.03
N ARG A 149 7.95 4.57 -13.76
CA ARG A 149 8.54 5.89 -13.50
C ARG A 149 7.88 6.91 -14.42
N TYR A 150 7.92 8.18 -14.03
CA TYR A 150 7.49 9.25 -14.93
C TYR A 150 8.44 9.32 -16.13
N PRO A 151 7.91 9.33 -17.36
CA PRO A 151 8.73 9.48 -18.55
C PRO A 151 9.45 10.85 -18.52
N LYS A 152 10.66 10.91 -19.10
CA LYS A 152 11.50 12.10 -19.03
C LYS A 152 10.88 13.34 -19.70
N GLU A 153 10.04 13.13 -20.68
CA GLU A 153 9.27 14.18 -21.37
C GLU A 153 8.26 14.88 -20.46
N ASP A 154 7.82 14.24 -19.38
CA ASP A 154 6.88 14.79 -18.41
C ASP A 154 7.61 15.49 -17.23
N TRP A 155 8.95 15.49 -17.24
CA TRP A 155 9.70 16.09 -16.16
C TRP A 155 9.67 17.62 -16.22
N LEU A 156 9.53 18.23 -15.05
CA LEU A 156 9.73 19.67 -14.93
C LEU A 156 11.22 20.03 -15.12
N ASP A 157 11.49 21.25 -15.56
CA ASP A 157 12.86 21.75 -15.78
C ASP A 157 13.78 21.54 -14.58
N LEU A 158 13.24 21.76 -13.37
CA LEU A 158 13.97 21.56 -12.11
C LEU A 158 14.33 20.11 -11.87
N GLN A 159 13.43 19.16 -12.18
CA GLN A 159 13.71 17.73 -12.07
C GLN A 159 14.79 17.30 -13.07
N SER A 160 14.70 17.80 -14.29
CA SER A 160 15.69 17.54 -15.34
C SER A 160 17.07 18.07 -14.95
N ALA A 161 17.14 19.27 -14.38
CA ALA A 161 18.39 19.86 -13.91
C ALA A 161 19.01 19.14 -12.71
N PHE A 162 18.18 18.57 -11.83
CA PHE A 162 18.68 17.80 -10.68
C PHE A 162 19.24 16.43 -11.08
N TYR A 163 18.75 15.86 -12.18
CA TYR A 163 19.16 14.50 -12.63
C TYR A 163 20.43 14.53 -13.48
N GLN A 164 20.88 15.68 -13.99
CA GLN A 164 22.13 15.85 -14.75
C GLN A 164 23.35 15.82 -13.83
#